data_c380963165cac3e93b0bb6f84ca05f3b
#
_entry.id   c380963165cac3e93b0bb6f84ca05f3b
#
_cell.length_a   1.000
_cell.length_b   1.000
_cell.length_c   1.000
_cell.angle_alpha   90.00
_cell.angle_beta   90.00
_cell.angle_gamma   90.00
#
_symmetry.space_group_name_H-M   'P 1'
#
loop_
_entity.id
_entity.type
_entity.pdbx_description
1 polymer ?
#
loop_
_entity_poly.entity_id
_entity_poly.type
_entity_poly.pdbx_seq_one_letter_code
_entity_poly.pdbx_strand_id
1 'polypeptide(L)'
;MLNQQTLAGQASFSGIGLHSGNKVNMTFLPAPPNHGIRFRRVDLDGQPEIDAAVENVSETNRSTTLSKGSVKLHTVEHVLAAFSGLGIDNAIVELNANEPPIADGSSDQFCQIIEEAGIVAQDEQKEVYQLEAPIELQSGETQMMAFPLDRLKITCTSAGENGRFTQLFSIELNPDTWRDDISRARTFCYYEEIEHLYKNGLIKGGSLENAVVIRDDAVLTNEPLRYTNEFVRHKILDIIGDLALMGKPVGAHIVAVRPSHAANCEMARRILSQMRKPKQAAETFAPPPEKGRSTKVAVEERARESIVQDGAILDVNQIMRVLPHRFPFLMVDRVISIEGSHIVAQKNISINEPYFEGHFPNHPIMPGVLQLEAIAQVAGILMLKKAENIGKLAYFMAAENVKWRKPVLPGDVLTIDVELTKSRGKIGKAIGKCLVDGEEVSEALVTFMLVDAQD
;
A
#
# COMPACT_ATOMS: atom_id res chain seq x y z
N MET A 1 -15.11 -12.54 -14.41
CA MET A 1 -15.46 -12.53 -12.97
C MET A 1 -14.81 -13.76 -12.35
N LEU A 2 -14.26 -13.66 -11.16
CA LEU A 2 -13.62 -14.78 -10.48
C LEU A 2 -14.67 -15.54 -9.66
N ASN A 3 -14.56 -16.84 -9.59
CA ASN A 3 -15.40 -17.68 -8.73
C ASN A 3 -14.81 -17.76 -7.32
N GLN A 4 -15.66 -18.05 -6.33
CA GLN A 4 -15.23 -18.40 -4.98
C GLN A 4 -14.36 -19.65 -5.01
N GLN A 5 -13.47 -19.80 -4.03
CA GLN A 5 -12.55 -20.92 -3.90
C GLN A 5 -12.64 -21.56 -2.52
N THR A 6 -12.45 -22.88 -2.50
CA THR A 6 -12.32 -23.69 -1.29
C THR A 6 -11.21 -24.73 -1.48
N LEU A 7 -10.96 -25.54 -0.46
CA LEU A 7 -10.01 -26.64 -0.53
C LEU A 7 -10.61 -27.84 -1.29
N ALA A 8 -9.76 -28.59 -2.02
CA ALA A 8 -10.18 -29.83 -2.68
C ALA A 8 -10.29 -31.02 -1.69
N GLY A 9 -9.51 -31.00 -0.62
CA GLY A 9 -9.46 -31.99 0.42
C GLY A 9 -9.14 -31.42 1.79
N GLN A 10 -8.95 -32.28 2.78
CA GLN A 10 -8.48 -31.88 4.10
C GLN A 10 -6.95 -31.91 4.18
N ALA A 11 -6.37 -31.04 4.99
CA ALA A 11 -4.96 -31.10 5.37
C ALA A 11 -4.78 -30.70 6.84
N SER A 12 -3.78 -31.28 7.49
CA SER A 12 -3.56 -31.10 8.94
C SER A 12 -2.13 -30.71 9.23
N PHE A 13 -1.98 -29.88 10.28
CA PHE A 13 -0.69 -29.46 10.81
C PHE A 13 -0.72 -29.49 12.34
N SER A 14 0.39 -29.94 12.94
CA SER A 14 0.53 -30.02 14.40
C SER A 14 1.72 -29.17 14.85
N GLY A 15 1.55 -28.43 15.93
CA GLY A 15 2.60 -27.58 16.47
C GLY A 15 2.27 -27.08 17.86
N ILE A 16 2.79 -25.90 18.21
CA ILE A 16 2.54 -25.21 19.49
C ILE A 16 1.99 -23.82 19.22
N GLY A 17 1.10 -23.35 20.09
CA GLY A 17 0.61 -21.97 20.07
C GLY A 17 1.68 -21.01 20.58
N LEU A 18 1.79 -19.82 19.97
CA LEU A 18 2.80 -18.81 20.35
C LEU A 18 2.61 -18.30 21.78
N HIS A 19 1.40 -17.87 22.11
CA HIS A 19 1.10 -17.26 23.40
C HIS A 19 0.77 -18.30 24.47
N SER A 20 -0.02 -19.31 24.09
CA SER A 20 -0.45 -20.34 25.02
C SER A 20 0.64 -21.37 25.36
N GLY A 21 1.53 -21.67 24.42
CA GLY A 21 2.49 -22.79 24.50
C GLY A 21 1.84 -24.17 24.43
N ASN A 22 0.53 -24.26 24.17
CA ASN A 22 -0.21 -25.51 24.10
C ASN A 22 0.13 -26.25 22.80
N LYS A 23 0.18 -27.58 22.88
CA LYS A 23 0.22 -28.42 21.68
C LYS A 23 -1.15 -28.35 21.00
N VAL A 24 -1.14 -28.13 19.70
CA VAL A 24 -2.33 -27.99 18.90
C VAL A 24 -2.25 -28.81 17.61
N ASN A 25 -3.36 -29.51 17.31
CA ASN A 25 -3.61 -30.08 15.99
C ASN A 25 -4.63 -29.18 15.30
N MET A 26 -4.30 -28.73 14.12
CA MET A 26 -5.12 -27.91 13.27
C MET A 26 -5.42 -28.67 11.98
N THR A 27 -6.68 -28.65 11.54
CA THR A 27 -7.12 -29.27 10.28
C THR A 27 -7.90 -28.25 9.46
N PHE A 28 -7.52 -28.08 8.21
CA PHE A 28 -8.26 -27.32 7.23
C PHE A 28 -9.21 -28.25 6.48
N LEU A 29 -10.48 -27.87 6.36
CA LEU A 29 -11.52 -28.59 5.66
C LEU A 29 -12.16 -27.70 4.60
N PRO A 30 -12.61 -28.28 3.46
CA PRO A 30 -13.42 -27.56 2.49
C PRO A 30 -14.75 -27.12 3.10
N ALA A 31 -15.31 -26.03 2.60
CA ALA A 31 -16.60 -25.52 3.00
C ALA A 31 -17.46 -25.14 1.77
N PRO A 32 -18.78 -25.13 1.87
CA PRO A 32 -19.67 -24.78 0.76
C PRO A 32 -19.53 -23.29 0.37
N PRO A 33 -20.01 -22.89 -0.81
CA PRO A 33 -20.05 -21.49 -1.21
C PRO A 33 -20.76 -20.60 -0.18
N ASN A 34 -20.27 -19.36 -0.04
CA ASN A 34 -20.79 -18.36 0.91
C ASN A 34 -20.68 -18.75 2.39
N HIS A 35 -19.87 -19.75 2.71
CA HIS A 35 -19.64 -20.18 4.09
C HIS A 35 -18.73 -19.19 4.84
N GLY A 36 -17.75 -18.61 4.12
CA GLY A 36 -16.66 -17.85 4.73
C GLY A 36 -15.66 -18.76 5.45
N ILE A 37 -14.75 -18.13 6.21
CA ILE A 37 -13.80 -18.86 7.06
C ILE A 37 -14.39 -18.99 8.46
N ARG A 38 -14.40 -20.21 9.01
CA ARG A 38 -14.85 -20.48 10.39
C ARG A 38 -13.83 -21.32 11.13
N PHE A 39 -13.66 -20.98 12.39
CA PHE A 39 -12.84 -21.75 13.33
C PHE A 39 -13.75 -22.61 14.21
N ARG A 40 -13.46 -23.93 14.30
CA ARG A 40 -14.20 -24.91 15.09
C ARG A 40 -13.32 -25.48 16.20
N ARG A 41 -13.77 -25.40 17.45
CA ARG A 41 -13.08 -25.97 18.64
C ARG A 41 -13.55 -27.41 18.86
N VAL A 42 -12.79 -28.38 18.30
CA VAL A 42 -13.16 -29.82 18.38
C VAL A 42 -12.88 -30.47 19.74
N ASP A 43 -12.16 -29.79 20.60
CA ASP A 43 -11.85 -30.19 22.00
C ASP A 43 -12.95 -29.80 23.00
N LEU A 44 -13.93 -29.00 22.60
CA LEU A 44 -15.00 -28.54 23.44
C LEU A 44 -16.32 -29.22 23.11
N ASP A 45 -17.15 -29.42 24.15
CA ASP A 45 -18.48 -29.99 23.98
C ASP A 45 -19.33 -29.17 22.98
N GLY A 46 -20.00 -29.87 22.05
CA GLY A 46 -20.78 -29.21 21.01
C GLY A 46 -19.97 -28.56 19.89
N GLN A 47 -18.65 -28.71 19.92
CA GLN A 47 -17.72 -28.22 18.88
C GLN A 47 -18.05 -26.79 18.35
N PRO A 48 -18.05 -25.79 19.22
CA PRO A 48 -18.51 -24.45 18.87
C PRO A 48 -17.67 -23.84 17.73
N GLU A 49 -18.39 -23.14 16.83
CA GLU A 49 -17.80 -22.40 15.71
C GLU A 49 -17.79 -20.91 15.96
N ILE A 50 -16.70 -20.26 15.56
CA ILE A 50 -16.55 -18.81 15.54
C ILE A 50 -16.27 -18.39 14.09
N ASP A 51 -17.13 -17.52 13.56
CA ASP A 51 -16.90 -16.92 12.24
C ASP A 51 -15.68 -15.99 12.29
N ALA A 52 -14.80 -16.08 11.29
CA ALA A 52 -13.70 -15.13 11.11
C ALA A 52 -14.25 -13.79 10.62
N ALA A 53 -14.84 -13.06 11.55
CA ALA A 53 -15.50 -11.79 11.29
C ALA A 53 -15.03 -10.72 12.30
N VAL A 54 -14.89 -9.48 11.83
CA VAL A 54 -14.33 -8.38 12.66
C VAL A 54 -15.22 -8.07 13.86
N GLU A 55 -16.50 -8.40 13.80
CA GLU A 55 -17.44 -8.28 14.93
C GLU A 55 -17.12 -9.24 16.07
N ASN A 56 -16.46 -10.35 15.79
CA ASN A 56 -16.04 -11.34 16.79
C ASN A 56 -14.66 -11.04 17.39
N VAL A 57 -13.97 -9.99 16.94
CA VAL A 57 -12.69 -9.57 17.52
C VAL A 57 -12.90 -9.01 18.90
N SER A 58 -12.32 -9.64 19.92
CA SER A 58 -12.42 -9.25 21.34
C SER A 58 -11.15 -8.62 21.89
N GLU A 59 -9.99 -9.02 21.43
CA GLU A 59 -8.68 -8.54 21.88
C GLU A 59 -7.73 -8.42 20.71
N THR A 60 -6.83 -7.42 20.77
CA THR A 60 -5.85 -7.13 19.72
C THR A 60 -4.45 -6.85 20.31
N ASN A 61 -4.18 -7.38 21.49
CA ASN A 61 -2.88 -7.21 22.13
C ASN A 61 -1.89 -8.24 21.62
N ARG A 62 -0.98 -7.80 20.75
CA ARG A 62 0.08 -8.62 20.10
C ARG A 62 -0.41 -9.73 19.17
N SER A 63 -1.70 -9.95 19.08
CA SER A 63 -2.35 -10.87 18.15
C SER A 63 -3.83 -10.53 18.03
N THR A 64 -4.50 -11.07 17.02
CA THR A 64 -5.93 -10.93 16.86
C THR A 64 -6.66 -12.11 17.49
N THR A 65 -7.51 -11.81 18.49
CA THR A 65 -8.32 -12.79 19.21
C THR A 65 -9.78 -12.70 18.81
N LEU A 66 -10.36 -13.80 18.39
CA LEU A 66 -11.78 -13.96 18.16
C LEU A 66 -12.48 -14.55 19.39
N SER A 67 -13.73 -14.15 19.66
CA SER A 67 -14.55 -14.73 20.74
C SER A 67 -16.01 -14.86 20.34
N LYS A 68 -16.66 -15.91 20.89
CA LYS A 68 -18.11 -16.12 20.81
C LYS A 68 -18.58 -16.79 22.09
N GLY A 69 -19.36 -16.06 22.90
CA GLY A 69 -19.69 -16.49 24.27
C GLY A 69 -18.43 -16.64 25.12
N SER A 70 -18.21 -17.82 25.69
CA SER A 70 -17.03 -18.14 26.52
C SER A 70 -15.84 -18.66 25.72
N VAL A 71 -16.00 -18.93 24.44
CA VAL A 71 -14.95 -19.50 23.59
C VAL A 71 -14.07 -18.39 23.03
N LYS A 72 -12.76 -18.54 23.17
CA LYS A 72 -11.75 -17.62 22.61
C LYS A 72 -10.77 -18.37 21.72
N LEU A 73 -10.32 -17.70 20.66
CA LEU A 73 -9.26 -18.15 19.75
C LEU A 73 -8.26 -17.03 19.54
N HIS A 74 -7.02 -17.26 19.88
CA HIS A 74 -5.93 -16.30 19.77
C HIS A 74 -5.14 -16.47 18.47
N THR A 75 -4.44 -15.43 18.01
CA THR A 75 -3.43 -15.48 16.94
C THR A 75 -3.97 -16.08 15.63
N VAL A 76 -5.12 -15.59 15.16
CA VAL A 76 -5.77 -16.10 13.96
C VAL A 76 -5.26 -15.47 12.67
N GLU A 77 -4.55 -14.35 12.77
CA GLU A 77 -4.14 -13.49 11.65
C GLU A 77 -3.26 -14.20 10.62
N HIS A 78 -2.30 -15.05 11.04
CA HIS A 78 -1.39 -15.72 10.11
C HIS A 78 -2.11 -16.78 9.25
N VAL A 79 -3.05 -17.49 9.84
CA VAL A 79 -3.92 -18.46 9.13
C VAL A 79 -4.84 -17.72 8.15
N LEU A 80 -5.47 -16.64 8.60
CA LEU A 80 -6.33 -15.82 7.76
C LEU A 80 -5.57 -15.16 6.61
N ALA A 81 -4.33 -14.72 6.85
CA ALA A 81 -3.45 -14.18 5.82
C ALA A 81 -3.13 -15.23 4.74
N ALA A 82 -2.90 -16.49 5.13
CA ALA A 82 -2.66 -17.57 4.17
C ALA A 82 -3.89 -17.83 3.28
N PHE A 83 -5.08 -17.92 3.86
CA PHE A 83 -6.32 -18.06 3.08
C PHE A 83 -6.55 -16.87 2.15
N SER A 84 -6.45 -15.66 2.66
CA SER A 84 -6.64 -14.44 1.87
C SER A 84 -5.62 -14.33 0.73
N GLY A 85 -4.34 -14.58 1.02
CA GLY A 85 -3.26 -14.50 0.05
C GLY A 85 -3.35 -15.53 -1.08
N LEU A 86 -3.86 -16.73 -0.78
CA LEU A 86 -4.10 -17.78 -1.78
C LEU A 86 -5.49 -17.71 -2.41
N GLY A 87 -6.33 -16.75 -2.00
CA GLY A 87 -7.64 -16.51 -2.59
C GLY A 87 -8.71 -17.49 -2.16
N ILE A 88 -8.58 -18.17 -1.00
CA ILE A 88 -9.59 -19.06 -0.44
C ILE A 88 -10.69 -18.23 0.22
N ASP A 89 -11.92 -18.47 -0.17
CA ASP A 89 -13.10 -17.77 0.35
C ASP A 89 -13.82 -18.58 1.43
N ASN A 90 -13.79 -19.91 1.34
CA ASN A 90 -14.60 -20.79 2.18
C ASN A 90 -13.77 -21.95 2.74
N ALA A 91 -13.63 -22.02 4.06
CA ALA A 91 -12.96 -23.12 4.76
C ALA A 91 -13.41 -23.23 6.22
N ILE A 92 -13.29 -24.45 6.78
CA ILE A 92 -13.40 -24.68 8.23
C ILE A 92 -12.00 -24.98 8.76
N VAL A 93 -11.62 -24.31 9.85
CA VAL A 93 -10.38 -24.54 10.58
C VAL A 93 -10.70 -25.21 11.90
N GLU A 94 -10.46 -26.52 11.99
CA GLU A 94 -10.63 -27.27 13.25
C GLU A 94 -9.39 -27.16 14.11
N LEU A 95 -9.59 -26.92 15.41
CA LEU A 95 -8.54 -26.76 16.41
C LEU A 95 -8.91 -27.54 17.69
N ASN A 96 -7.96 -28.28 18.24
CA ASN A 96 -8.10 -28.91 19.55
C ASN A 96 -7.48 -28.08 20.70
N ALA A 97 -7.25 -26.78 20.46
CA ALA A 97 -6.74 -25.80 21.42
C ALA A 97 -7.26 -24.39 21.08
N ASN A 98 -6.99 -23.44 21.97
CA ASN A 98 -7.46 -22.06 21.86
C ASN A 98 -6.57 -21.15 20.99
N GLU A 99 -5.62 -21.72 20.24
CA GLU A 99 -4.68 -20.96 19.40
C GLU A 99 -4.19 -21.85 18.26
N PRO A 100 -4.12 -21.38 16.99
CA PRO A 100 -3.42 -22.10 15.93
C PRO A 100 -1.95 -22.35 16.25
N PRO A 101 -1.29 -23.34 15.64
CA PRO A 101 0.15 -23.51 15.77
C PRO A 101 0.85 -22.30 15.16
N ILE A 102 1.90 -21.78 15.82
CA ILE A 102 2.65 -20.61 15.28
C ILE A 102 3.52 -20.98 14.07
N ALA A 103 3.78 -22.27 13.87
CA ALA A 103 4.71 -22.76 12.86
C ALA A 103 6.12 -22.14 13.02
N ASP A 104 6.65 -21.54 11.97
CA ASP A 104 7.92 -20.82 11.98
C ASP A 104 7.76 -19.30 12.21
N GLY A 105 6.56 -18.86 12.58
CA GLY A 105 6.23 -17.44 12.76
C GLY A 105 5.81 -16.70 11.50
N SER A 106 5.71 -17.39 10.36
CA SER A 106 5.20 -16.88 9.09
C SER A 106 3.89 -17.57 8.68
N SER A 107 3.38 -17.30 7.49
CA SER A 107 2.24 -18.02 6.90
C SER A 107 2.66 -19.13 5.94
N ASP A 108 3.96 -19.36 5.74
CA ASP A 108 4.47 -20.26 4.68
C ASP A 108 3.97 -21.71 4.84
N GLN A 109 4.05 -22.25 6.05
CA GLN A 109 3.61 -23.63 6.31
C GLN A 109 2.09 -23.80 6.13
N PHE A 110 1.30 -22.77 6.45
CA PHE A 110 -0.14 -22.80 6.17
C PHE A 110 -0.42 -22.79 4.67
N CYS A 111 0.35 -22.00 3.91
CA CYS A 111 0.25 -22.02 2.45
C CYS A 111 0.58 -23.41 1.88
N GLN A 112 1.66 -24.05 2.37
CA GLN A 112 2.05 -25.40 1.92
C GLN A 112 0.95 -26.41 2.13
N ILE A 113 0.35 -26.47 3.32
CA ILE A 113 -0.75 -27.42 3.60
C ILE A 113 -2.05 -27.10 2.83
N ILE A 114 -2.32 -25.82 2.52
CA ILE A 114 -3.43 -25.45 1.64
C ILE A 114 -3.17 -25.92 0.21
N GLU A 115 -1.96 -25.73 -0.30
CA GLU A 115 -1.55 -26.18 -1.63
C GLU A 115 -1.54 -27.70 -1.76
N GLU A 116 -1.12 -28.43 -0.71
CA GLU A 116 -1.20 -29.90 -0.63
C GLU A 116 -2.63 -30.41 -0.61
N ALA A 117 -3.55 -29.72 0.07
CA ALA A 117 -4.98 -30.03 0.05
C ALA A 117 -5.60 -29.80 -1.32
N GLY A 118 -4.96 -28.95 -2.14
CA GLY A 118 -5.48 -28.48 -3.42
C GLY A 118 -6.53 -27.38 -3.26
N ILE A 119 -6.63 -26.53 -4.28
CA ILE A 119 -7.59 -25.42 -4.35
C ILE A 119 -8.55 -25.65 -5.49
N VAL A 120 -9.85 -25.52 -5.25
CA VAL A 120 -10.90 -25.72 -6.25
C VAL A 120 -11.84 -24.52 -6.31
N ALA A 121 -12.21 -24.13 -7.54
CA ALA A 121 -13.24 -23.14 -7.79
C ALA A 121 -14.62 -23.70 -7.48
N GLN A 122 -15.52 -22.86 -6.99
CA GLN A 122 -16.92 -23.15 -6.71
C GLN A 122 -17.82 -22.46 -7.74
N ASP A 123 -19.09 -22.84 -7.81
CA ASP A 123 -20.01 -22.29 -8.83
C ASP A 123 -20.47 -20.85 -8.52
N GLU A 124 -20.27 -20.37 -7.30
CA GLU A 124 -20.63 -19.01 -6.89
C GLU A 124 -19.56 -17.98 -7.25
N GLN A 125 -19.99 -16.79 -7.63
CA GLN A 125 -19.11 -15.68 -7.96
C GLN A 125 -18.48 -15.06 -6.71
N LYS A 126 -17.21 -14.68 -6.80
CA LYS A 126 -16.51 -13.93 -5.77
C LYS A 126 -16.95 -12.47 -5.80
N GLU A 127 -17.53 -12.02 -4.71
CA GLU A 127 -17.80 -10.59 -4.51
C GLU A 127 -16.58 -9.90 -3.91
N VAL A 128 -16.24 -8.74 -4.47
CA VAL A 128 -15.15 -7.87 -3.97
C VAL A 128 -15.76 -6.57 -3.49
N TYR A 129 -15.47 -6.19 -2.24
CA TYR A 129 -15.86 -4.88 -1.74
C TYR A 129 -15.09 -3.77 -2.48
N GLN A 130 -15.82 -2.81 -3.05
CA GLN A 130 -15.23 -1.64 -3.69
C GLN A 130 -15.38 -0.44 -2.77
N LEU A 131 -14.25 0.14 -2.38
CA LEU A 131 -14.24 1.35 -1.57
C LEU A 131 -14.69 2.53 -2.45
N GLU A 132 -15.70 3.30 -2.00
CA GLU A 132 -16.25 4.41 -2.77
C GLU A 132 -15.56 5.76 -2.45
N ALA A 133 -15.07 5.93 -1.22
CA ALA A 133 -14.42 7.15 -0.77
C ALA A 133 -13.23 6.82 0.15
N PRO A 134 -12.20 7.68 0.22
CA PRO A 134 -11.08 7.49 1.13
C PRO A 134 -11.53 7.40 2.59
N ILE A 135 -10.82 6.56 3.33
CA ILE A 135 -10.95 6.43 4.80
C ILE A 135 -9.62 6.79 5.42
N GLU A 136 -9.65 7.57 6.50
CA GLU A 136 -8.49 7.90 7.32
C GLU A 136 -8.69 7.39 8.74
N LEU A 137 -7.62 6.85 9.32
CA LEU A 137 -7.55 6.37 10.70
C LEU A 137 -6.24 6.84 11.32
N GLN A 138 -6.33 7.51 12.47
CA GLN A 138 -5.19 7.83 13.31
C GLN A 138 -5.44 7.32 14.73
N SER A 139 -4.45 6.60 15.29
CA SER A 139 -4.51 6.08 16.66
C SER A 139 -3.08 6.10 17.24
N GLY A 140 -2.80 7.09 18.10
CA GLY A 140 -1.45 7.34 18.60
C GLY A 140 -0.48 7.61 17.43
N GLU A 141 0.59 6.83 17.36
CA GLU A 141 1.59 6.92 16.27
C GLU A 141 1.20 6.14 15.01
N THR A 142 0.14 5.35 15.07
CA THR A 142 -0.37 4.62 13.92
C THR A 142 -1.21 5.54 13.04
N GLN A 143 -0.88 5.58 11.75
CA GLN A 143 -1.68 6.24 10.72
C GLN A 143 -2.01 5.23 9.64
N MET A 144 -3.28 5.15 9.26
CA MET A 144 -3.73 4.31 8.16
C MET A 144 -4.70 5.08 7.26
N MET A 145 -4.58 4.86 5.96
CA MET A 145 -5.49 5.40 4.97
C MET A 145 -5.89 4.29 4.01
N ALA A 146 -7.13 4.31 3.56
CA ALA A 146 -7.61 3.43 2.50
C ALA A 146 -8.14 4.30 1.36
N PHE A 147 -7.67 4.08 0.15
CA PHE A 147 -8.10 4.78 -1.06
C PHE A 147 -8.79 3.81 -2.01
N PRO A 148 -9.82 4.24 -2.76
CA PRO A 148 -10.45 3.42 -3.78
C PRO A 148 -9.43 2.89 -4.81
N LEU A 149 -9.47 1.59 -5.05
CA LEU A 149 -8.69 0.90 -6.08
C LEU A 149 -9.45 -0.37 -6.49
N ASP A 150 -9.25 -0.87 -7.69
CA ASP A 150 -9.92 -2.09 -8.20
C ASP A 150 -9.34 -3.40 -7.67
N ARG A 151 -8.23 -3.34 -6.94
CA ARG A 151 -7.48 -4.46 -6.34
C ARG A 151 -6.94 -4.10 -4.97
N LEU A 152 -6.48 -5.08 -4.19
CA LEU A 152 -5.82 -4.80 -2.93
C LEU A 152 -4.34 -4.46 -3.16
N LYS A 153 -3.98 -3.23 -2.82
CA LYS A 153 -2.60 -2.76 -2.73
C LYS A 153 -2.31 -2.32 -1.29
N ILE A 154 -1.14 -2.68 -0.77
CA ILE A 154 -0.73 -2.27 0.58
C ILE A 154 0.64 -1.60 0.48
N THR A 155 0.74 -0.38 1.00
CA THR A 155 2.00 0.32 1.25
C THR A 155 2.15 0.48 2.74
N CYS A 156 3.19 -0.12 3.31
CA CYS A 156 3.40 -0.13 4.75
C CYS A 156 4.77 0.44 5.11
N THR A 157 4.80 1.26 6.16
CA THR A 157 6.03 1.67 6.86
C THR A 157 6.00 1.07 8.26
N SER A 158 6.95 0.20 8.55
CA SER A 158 7.23 -0.33 9.88
C SER A 158 8.40 0.44 10.48
N ALA A 159 8.25 0.91 11.71
CA ALA A 159 9.32 1.59 12.44
C ALA A 159 9.23 1.24 13.93
N GLY A 160 10.35 0.88 14.53
CA GLY A 160 10.48 0.73 15.97
C GLY A 160 10.55 2.07 16.71
N GLU A 161 10.78 2.01 18.01
CA GLU A 161 11.01 3.20 18.82
C GLU A 161 12.18 4.02 18.27
N ASN A 162 12.02 5.34 18.29
CA ASN A 162 13.01 6.31 17.77
C ASN A 162 13.40 6.07 16.30
N GLY A 163 12.52 5.45 15.49
CA GLY A 163 12.77 5.18 14.08
C GLY A 163 13.72 4.01 13.80
N ARG A 164 14.08 3.21 14.80
CA ARG A 164 14.94 2.02 14.62
C ARG A 164 14.27 1.02 13.68
N PHE A 165 15.07 0.38 12.82
CA PHE A 165 14.62 -0.59 11.82
C PHE A 165 13.43 -0.09 10.99
N THR A 166 13.45 1.21 10.61
CA THR A 166 12.42 1.75 9.72
C THR A 166 12.54 1.10 8.34
N GLN A 167 11.46 0.48 7.91
CA GLN A 167 11.36 -0.21 6.62
C GLN A 167 10.08 0.18 5.93
N LEU A 168 10.12 0.30 4.60
CA LEU A 168 8.97 0.56 3.75
C LEU A 168 8.87 -0.54 2.69
N PHE A 169 7.66 -1.00 2.43
CA PHE A 169 7.36 -1.90 1.33
C PHE A 169 5.97 -1.65 0.76
N SER A 170 5.82 -1.86 -0.54
CA SER A 170 4.55 -1.72 -1.25
C SER A 170 4.32 -2.93 -2.15
N ILE A 171 3.11 -3.49 -2.11
CA ILE A 171 2.74 -4.67 -2.85
C ILE A 171 1.32 -4.56 -3.40
N GLU A 172 1.07 -5.06 -4.61
CA GLU A 172 -0.25 -5.39 -5.11
C GLU A 172 -0.48 -6.88 -4.87
N LEU A 173 -1.52 -7.21 -4.09
CA LEU A 173 -1.75 -8.57 -3.63
C LEU A 173 -2.38 -9.42 -4.73
N ASN A 174 -1.71 -10.51 -5.06
CA ASN A 174 -2.20 -11.65 -5.82
C ASN A 174 -1.50 -12.93 -5.32
N PRO A 175 -1.90 -14.14 -5.74
CA PRO A 175 -1.29 -15.37 -5.23
C PRO A 175 0.23 -15.46 -5.44
N ASP A 176 0.75 -14.97 -6.56
CA ASP A 176 2.20 -15.02 -6.85
C ASP A 176 2.97 -14.07 -5.95
N THR A 177 2.57 -12.77 -5.89
CA THR A 177 3.23 -11.79 -5.02
C THR A 177 3.05 -12.13 -3.53
N TRP A 178 1.95 -12.76 -3.14
CA TRP A 178 1.77 -13.30 -1.80
C TRP A 178 2.83 -14.35 -1.46
N ARG A 179 3.02 -15.35 -2.33
CA ARG A 179 3.98 -16.44 -2.12
C ARG A 179 5.42 -15.96 -2.13
N ASP A 180 5.77 -15.12 -3.10
CA ASP A 180 7.15 -14.68 -3.31
C ASP A 180 7.59 -13.62 -2.30
N ASP A 181 6.69 -12.71 -1.95
CA ASP A 181 7.07 -11.49 -1.25
C ASP A 181 6.62 -11.43 0.22
N ILE A 182 5.55 -12.12 0.63
CA ILE A 182 4.93 -11.93 1.96
C ILE A 182 4.86 -13.20 2.80
N SER A 183 4.39 -14.32 2.26
CA SER A 183 4.00 -15.51 3.02
C SER A 183 5.09 -16.04 3.96
N ARG A 184 6.36 -15.81 3.63
CA ARG A 184 7.52 -16.30 4.36
C ARG A 184 8.08 -15.31 5.40
N ALA A 185 7.50 -14.11 5.51
CA ALA A 185 7.96 -13.10 6.46
C ALA A 185 7.58 -13.51 7.90
N ARG A 186 8.59 -13.67 8.76
CA ARG A 186 8.41 -14.12 10.15
C ARG A 186 8.02 -12.98 11.08
N THR A 187 7.27 -13.34 12.12
CA THR A 187 6.98 -12.44 13.23
C THR A 187 8.22 -12.05 14.00
N PHE A 188 8.18 -10.91 14.67
CA PHE A 188 9.31 -10.38 15.42
C PHE A 188 8.87 -9.67 16.70
N CYS A 189 9.79 -9.59 17.67
CA CYS A 189 9.61 -8.79 18.87
C CYS A 189 10.91 -8.10 19.27
N TYR A 190 10.82 -7.06 20.07
CA TYR A 190 11.98 -6.45 20.70
C TYR A 190 12.35 -7.20 21.97
N TYR A 191 13.66 -7.39 22.18
CA TYR A 191 14.18 -8.13 23.33
C TYR A 191 13.71 -7.55 24.66
N GLU A 192 13.62 -6.23 24.74
CA GLU A 192 13.19 -5.47 25.90
C GLU A 192 11.73 -5.76 26.30
N GLU A 193 10.92 -6.25 25.37
CA GLU A 193 9.51 -6.59 25.60
C GLU A 193 9.33 -8.01 26.12
N ILE A 194 10.29 -8.91 25.90
CA ILE A 194 10.17 -10.36 26.17
C ILE A 194 9.81 -10.62 27.64
N GLU A 195 10.50 -9.98 28.57
CA GLU A 195 10.24 -10.19 30.01
C GLU A 195 8.83 -9.75 30.40
N HIS A 196 8.39 -8.61 29.86
CA HIS A 196 7.04 -8.09 30.11
C HIS A 196 5.96 -9.01 29.50
N LEU A 197 6.16 -9.46 28.26
CA LEU A 197 5.22 -10.37 27.59
C LEU A 197 5.11 -11.70 28.35
N TYR A 198 6.24 -12.27 28.77
CA TYR A 198 6.26 -13.52 29.52
C TYR A 198 5.58 -13.40 30.90
N LYS A 199 5.83 -12.31 31.64
CA LYS A 199 5.14 -12.02 32.92
C LYS A 199 3.62 -11.87 32.78
N ASN A 200 3.16 -11.40 31.62
CA ASN A 200 1.74 -11.31 31.30
C ASN A 200 1.15 -12.61 30.75
N GLY A 201 1.91 -13.72 30.79
CA GLY A 201 1.44 -15.04 30.36
C GLY A 201 1.39 -15.23 28.83
N LEU A 202 2.01 -14.33 28.07
CA LEU A 202 2.16 -14.40 26.62
C LEU A 202 3.48 -15.09 26.23
N ILE A 203 3.64 -15.40 24.94
CA ILE A 203 4.85 -15.97 24.31
C ILE A 203 5.42 -17.22 24.99
N LYS A 204 4.59 -18.04 25.63
CA LYS A 204 5.04 -19.28 26.31
C LYS A 204 5.62 -20.32 25.34
N GLY A 205 5.19 -20.30 24.08
CA GLY A 205 5.72 -21.11 22.98
C GLY A 205 6.74 -20.39 22.11
N GLY A 206 7.09 -19.13 22.44
CA GLY A 206 8.01 -18.31 21.67
C GLY A 206 9.46 -18.82 21.76
N SER A 207 10.14 -18.87 20.63
CA SER A 207 11.55 -19.24 20.51
C SER A 207 12.17 -18.59 19.25
N LEU A 208 13.49 -18.68 19.09
CA LEU A 208 14.17 -18.23 17.86
C LEU A 208 13.83 -19.10 16.61
N GLU A 209 13.10 -20.20 16.80
CA GLU A 209 12.60 -21.02 15.68
C GLU A 209 11.32 -20.43 15.06
N ASN A 210 10.58 -19.62 15.83
CA ASN A 210 9.28 -19.10 15.41
C ASN A 210 9.11 -17.57 15.57
N ALA A 211 10.16 -16.86 15.95
CA ALA A 211 10.18 -15.41 16.00
C ALA A 211 11.59 -14.86 15.81
N VAL A 212 11.69 -13.73 15.12
CA VAL A 212 12.91 -12.94 15.05
C VAL A 212 12.96 -11.99 16.24
N VAL A 213 14.08 -11.93 16.97
CA VAL A 213 14.24 -11.04 18.12
C VAL A 213 15.21 -9.91 17.77
N ILE A 214 14.78 -8.68 18.00
CA ILE A 214 15.59 -7.47 17.81
C ILE A 214 16.13 -7.04 19.17
N ARG A 215 17.45 -6.94 19.30
CA ARG A 215 18.11 -6.44 20.51
C ARG A 215 19.12 -5.36 20.14
N ASP A 216 18.91 -4.15 20.63
CA ASP A 216 19.69 -2.99 20.22
C ASP A 216 19.70 -2.84 18.69
N ASP A 217 20.86 -2.86 18.04
CA ASP A 217 21.00 -2.84 16.58
C ASP A 217 21.25 -4.23 15.98
N ALA A 218 21.09 -5.28 16.77
CA ALA A 218 21.31 -6.66 16.34
C ALA A 218 19.98 -7.41 16.12
N VAL A 219 19.99 -8.29 15.14
CA VAL A 219 18.89 -9.22 14.85
C VAL A 219 19.32 -10.62 15.30
N LEU A 220 18.57 -11.20 16.24
CA LEU A 220 18.80 -12.54 16.78
C LEU A 220 17.81 -13.51 16.11
N THR A 221 18.34 -14.51 15.43
CA THR A 221 17.57 -15.50 14.69
C THR A 221 18.42 -16.75 14.44
N ASN A 222 17.79 -17.92 14.31
CA ASN A 222 18.48 -19.18 14.02
C ASN A 222 18.91 -19.30 12.54
N GLU A 223 18.27 -18.60 11.64
CA GLU A 223 18.58 -18.55 10.21
C GLU A 223 18.62 -17.09 9.73
N PRO A 224 19.32 -16.74 8.65
CA PRO A 224 19.34 -15.38 8.12
C PRO A 224 17.94 -14.84 7.86
N LEU A 225 17.80 -13.51 7.87
CA LEU A 225 16.55 -12.88 7.41
C LEU A 225 16.23 -13.34 6.00
N ARG A 226 14.97 -13.70 5.77
CA ARG A 226 14.46 -14.18 4.47
C ARG A 226 14.32 -13.06 3.45
N TYR A 227 14.15 -11.84 3.96
CA TYR A 227 14.10 -10.59 3.18
C TYR A 227 14.89 -9.52 3.92
N THR A 228 15.56 -8.63 3.19
CA THR A 228 16.28 -7.49 3.79
C THR A 228 15.36 -6.56 4.59
N ASN A 229 14.07 -6.56 4.24
CA ASN A 229 12.99 -5.79 4.86
C ASN A 229 11.89 -6.71 5.43
N GLU A 230 12.28 -7.80 6.11
CA GLU A 230 11.36 -8.85 6.59
C GLU A 230 10.31 -8.29 7.58
N PHE A 231 10.67 -7.33 8.42
CA PHE A 231 9.77 -6.78 9.44
C PHE A 231 8.55 -6.07 8.85
N VAL A 232 8.75 -5.24 7.82
CA VAL A 232 7.63 -4.56 7.17
C VAL A 232 6.78 -5.53 6.35
N ARG A 233 7.38 -6.58 5.77
CA ARG A 233 6.62 -7.63 5.06
C ARG A 233 5.75 -8.41 6.02
N HIS A 234 6.24 -8.71 7.22
CA HIS A 234 5.41 -9.32 8.26
C HIS A 234 4.27 -8.39 8.69
N LYS A 235 4.50 -7.08 8.82
CA LYS A 235 3.41 -6.12 9.10
C LYS A 235 2.36 -6.08 7.99
N ILE A 236 2.75 -6.29 6.74
CA ILE A 236 1.80 -6.45 5.62
C ILE A 236 1.02 -7.77 5.74
N LEU A 237 1.68 -8.86 6.14
CA LEU A 237 1.02 -10.14 6.44
C LEU A 237 -0.07 -9.97 7.50
N ASP A 238 0.23 -9.28 8.61
CA ASP A 238 -0.74 -8.95 9.67
C ASP A 238 -1.93 -8.15 9.11
N ILE A 239 -1.68 -7.12 8.28
CA ILE A 239 -2.75 -6.33 7.66
C ILE A 239 -3.64 -7.21 6.79
N ILE A 240 -3.08 -8.11 5.98
CA ILE A 240 -3.84 -9.02 5.11
C ILE A 240 -4.73 -9.94 5.95
N GLY A 241 -4.18 -10.52 7.03
CA GLY A 241 -4.92 -11.41 7.93
C GLY A 241 -6.05 -10.72 8.66
N ASP A 242 -5.79 -9.51 9.18
CA ASP A 242 -6.80 -8.73 9.90
C ASP A 242 -7.90 -8.19 8.94
N LEU A 243 -7.54 -7.80 7.71
CA LEU A 243 -8.52 -7.40 6.69
C LEU A 243 -9.37 -8.59 6.19
N ALA A 244 -8.86 -9.81 6.22
CA ALA A 244 -9.64 -11.01 5.87
C ALA A 244 -10.88 -11.18 6.77
N LEU A 245 -10.87 -10.61 7.98
CA LEU A 245 -12.03 -10.56 8.89
C LEU A 245 -13.21 -9.76 8.34
N MET A 246 -13.08 -9.08 7.21
CA MET A 246 -14.22 -8.51 6.49
C MET A 246 -15.09 -9.58 5.80
N GLY A 247 -14.61 -10.81 5.67
CA GLY A 247 -15.29 -11.93 5.05
C GLY A 247 -15.31 -11.93 3.53
N LYS A 248 -14.84 -10.84 2.89
CA LYS A 248 -14.71 -10.72 1.42
C LYS A 248 -13.48 -9.88 1.08
N PRO A 249 -12.85 -10.11 -0.07
CA PRO A 249 -11.76 -9.26 -0.55
C PRO A 249 -12.20 -7.81 -0.74
N VAL A 250 -11.25 -6.89 -0.67
CA VAL A 250 -11.49 -5.45 -0.89
C VAL A 250 -10.61 -4.90 -2.01
N GLY A 251 -11.21 -4.09 -2.87
CA GLY A 251 -10.50 -3.22 -3.82
C GLY A 251 -10.16 -1.90 -3.14
N ALA A 252 -8.92 -1.78 -2.67
CA ALA A 252 -8.44 -0.59 -1.99
C ALA A 252 -6.90 -0.52 -2.01
N HIS A 253 -6.35 0.69 -1.98
CA HIS A 253 -4.96 0.93 -1.63
C HIS A 253 -4.88 1.31 -0.14
N ILE A 254 -4.36 0.40 0.68
CA ILE A 254 -4.11 0.64 2.10
C ILE A 254 -2.71 1.21 2.26
N VAL A 255 -2.61 2.40 2.86
CA VAL A 255 -1.35 3.02 3.27
C VAL A 255 -1.30 2.99 4.79
N ALA A 256 -0.27 2.37 5.36
CA ALA A 256 -0.14 2.17 6.79
C ALA A 256 1.24 2.59 7.30
N VAL A 257 1.26 3.36 8.37
CA VAL A 257 2.47 3.75 9.12
C VAL A 257 2.32 3.22 10.54
N ARG A 258 3.28 2.41 10.98
CA ARG A 258 3.28 1.73 12.29
C ARG A 258 1.96 1.00 12.57
N PRO A 259 1.49 0.10 11.68
CA PRO A 259 0.24 -0.61 11.87
C PRO A 259 0.24 -1.49 13.12
N SER A 260 -0.95 -1.72 13.66
CA SER A 260 -1.20 -2.64 14.76
C SER A 260 -2.48 -3.43 14.49
N HIS A 261 -2.67 -4.60 15.11
CA HIS A 261 -3.90 -5.39 14.98
C HIS A 261 -5.15 -4.57 15.32
N ALA A 262 -5.07 -3.72 16.35
CA ALA A 262 -6.16 -2.82 16.71
C ALA A 262 -6.54 -1.88 15.56
N ALA A 263 -5.55 -1.24 14.94
CA ALA A 263 -5.77 -0.31 13.83
C ALA A 263 -6.20 -1.05 12.56
N ASN A 264 -5.64 -2.23 12.27
CA ASN A 264 -6.04 -3.05 11.14
C ASN A 264 -7.51 -3.46 11.24
N CYS A 265 -7.93 -3.98 12.41
CA CYS A 265 -9.32 -4.36 12.67
C CYS A 265 -10.27 -3.16 12.63
N GLU A 266 -9.84 -1.98 13.14
CA GLU A 266 -10.64 -0.76 13.07
C GLU A 266 -10.78 -0.26 11.62
N MET A 267 -9.72 -0.36 10.80
CA MET A 267 -9.79 -0.07 9.37
C MET A 267 -10.78 -1.01 8.67
N ALA A 268 -10.75 -2.32 8.97
CA ALA A 268 -11.71 -3.29 8.46
C ALA A 268 -13.16 -2.91 8.82
N ARG A 269 -13.43 -2.50 10.08
CA ARG A 269 -14.76 -2.02 10.52
C ARG A 269 -15.21 -0.78 9.75
N ARG A 270 -14.32 0.18 9.53
CA ARG A 270 -14.63 1.41 8.78
C ARG A 270 -14.96 1.11 7.33
N ILE A 271 -14.19 0.23 6.69
CA ILE A 271 -14.47 -0.23 5.31
C ILE A 271 -15.87 -0.88 5.27
N LEU A 272 -16.15 -1.84 6.16
CA LEU A 272 -17.45 -2.50 6.23
C LEU A 272 -18.60 -1.52 6.51
N SER A 273 -18.36 -0.48 7.32
CA SER A 273 -19.39 0.53 7.63
C SER A 273 -19.78 1.35 6.41
N GLN A 274 -18.86 1.61 5.47
CA GLN A 274 -19.20 2.23 4.19
C GLN A 274 -20.05 1.28 3.31
N MET A 275 -19.70 -0.01 3.28
CA MET A 275 -20.38 -1.01 2.45
C MET A 275 -21.79 -1.33 2.93
N ARG A 276 -22.02 -1.27 4.26
CA ARG A 276 -23.32 -1.57 4.90
C ARG A 276 -24.29 -0.38 4.94
N LYS A 277 -23.83 0.83 4.66
CA LYS A 277 -24.76 1.94 4.48
C LYS A 277 -25.63 1.59 3.29
N PRO A 278 -26.99 1.56 3.43
CA PRO A 278 -27.85 1.50 2.26
C PRO A 278 -27.34 2.63 1.36
N LYS A 279 -27.18 2.38 0.05
CA LYS A 279 -26.96 3.44 -0.92
C LYS A 279 -28.07 4.47 -0.67
N GLN A 280 -27.82 5.43 0.20
CA GLN A 280 -28.53 6.68 0.13
C GLN A 280 -28.25 7.07 -1.31
N ALA A 281 -29.36 7.09 -2.09
CA ALA A 281 -29.32 7.69 -3.41
C ALA A 281 -28.48 8.94 -3.19
N ALA A 282 -27.29 8.97 -3.82
CA ALA A 282 -26.33 10.01 -3.59
C ALA A 282 -27.19 11.26 -3.40
N GLU A 283 -27.18 11.83 -2.18
CA GLU A 283 -27.65 13.20 -2.07
C GLU A 283 -26.73 13.88 -3.03
N THR A 284 -27.23 13.94 -4.26
CA THR A 284 -26.75 14.90 -5.21
C THR A 284 -26.76 16.16 -4.38
N PHE A 285 -25.56 16.62 -3.97
CA PHE A 285 -25.39 18.04 -3.79
C PHE A 285 -25.95 18.60 -5.09
N ALA A 286 -27.26 18.87 -5.06
CA ALA A 286 -27.90 19.54 -6.14
C ALA A 286 -27.16 20.87 -6.20
N PRO A 287 -26.38 21.13 -7.24
CA PRO A 287 -25.95 22.48 -7.47
C PRO A 287 -27.25 23.28 -7.53
N PRO A 288 -27.27 24.53 -7.06
CA PRO A 288 -28.46 25.38 -7.16
C PRO A 288 -28.97 25.26 -8.58
N PRO A 289 -30.31 25.24 -8.82
CA PRO A 289 -30.92 24.82 -10.07
C PRO A 289 -30.34 25.60 -11.24
N GLU A 290 -29.42 24.99 -11.98
CA GLU A 290 -28.92 25.50 -13.24
C GLU A 290 -30.02 25.29 -14.31
N LYS A 291 -30.51 26.38 -14.85
CA LYS A 291 -31.36 26.38 -16.03
C LYS A 291 -30.62 25.69 -17.19
N GLY A 292 -31.06 24.51 -17.53
CA GLY A 292 -30.85 23.73 -18.75
C GLY A 292 -29.58 23.96 -19.57
N ARG A 293 -28.45 23.27 -19.18
CA ARG A 293 -27.34 23.00 -20.10
C ARG A 293 -26.86 21.55 -19.94
N SER A 294 -26.53 20.92 -21.07
CA SER A 294 -26.15 19.51 -21.16
C SER A 294 -24.87 19.23 -20.36
N THR A 295 -24.82 18.08 -19.61
CA THR A 295 -23.73 17.66 -18.73
C THR A 295 -22.35 17.55 -19.41
N LYS A 296 -22.28 17.30 -20.72
CA LYS A 296 -21.01 17.28 -21.47
C LYS A 296 -20.37 18.67 -21.58
N VAL A 297 -21.17 19.72 -21.76
CA VAL A 297 -20.67 21.11 -21.88
C VAL A 297 -20.14 21.62 -20.52
N ALA A 298 -20.75 21.23 -19.40
CA ALA A 298 -20.32 21.66 -18.05
C ALA A 298 -18.98 21.02 -17.61
N VAL A 299 -18.65 19.79 -18.04
CA VAL A 299 -17.34 19.16 -17.79
C VAL A 299 -16.26 19.83 -18.66
N GLU A 300 -16.56 20.14 -19.90
CA GLU A 300 -15.65 20.88 -20.79
C GLU A 300 -15.47 22.36 -20.38
N GLU A 301 -16.48 23.02 -19.82
CA GLU A 301 -16.34 24.38 -19.28
C GLU A 301 -15.56 24.42 -17.96
N ARG A 302 -15.71 23.44 -17.02
CA ARG A 302 -14.87 23.33 -15.82
C ARG A 302 -13.43 22.98 -16.14
N ALA A 303 -13.18 22.20 -17.19
CA ALA A 303 -11.83 21.99 -17.71
C ALA A 303 -11.23 23.27 -18.32
N ARG A 304 -12.06 24.15 -18.87
CA ARG A 304 -11.63 25.46 -19.43
C ARG A 304 -11.34 26.51 -18.36
N GLU A 305 -11.97 26.44 -17.17
CA GLU A 305 -11.71 27.36 -16.06
C GLU A 305 -10.40 27.07 -15.32
N SER A 306 -9.74 25.93 -15.56
CA SER A 306 -8.45 25.57 -14.98
C SER A 306 -7.24 26.00 -15.83
N ILE A 307 -7.38 27.02 -16.68
CA ILE A 307 -6.26 27.58 -17.45
C ILE A 307 -5.30 28.26 -16.47
N VAL A 308 -4.08 27.75 -16.43
CA VAL A 308 -2.98 28.34 -15.66
C VAL A 308 -2.66 29.73 -16.25
N GLN A 309 -2.98 30.78 -15.52
CA GLN A 309 -2.74 32.16 -15.94
C GLN A 309 -1.31 32.59 -15.63
N ASP A 310 -0.82 33.62 -16.32
CA ASP A 310 0.45 34.27 -15.98
C ASP A 310 0.36 34.86 -14.56
N GLY A 311 1.44 34.71 -13.78
CA GLY A 311 1.49 35.05 -12.35
C GLY A 311 0.97 33.95 -11.41
N ALA A 312 0.52 32.79 -11.93
CA ALA A 312 0.03 31.70 -11.09
C ALA A 312 1.17 30.98 -10.35
N ILE A 313 0.93 30.71 -9.07
CA ILE A 313 1.69 29.76 -8.26
C ILE A 313 0.86 28.46 -8.25
N LEU A 314 1.50 27.31 -8.56
CA LEU A 314 0.81 26.02 -8.56
C LEU A 314 1.34 25.12 -7.44
N ASP A 315 0.42 24.54 -6.70
CA ASP A 315 0.74 23.42 -5.79
C ASP A 315 0.80 22.08 -6.56
N VAL A 316 1.21 21.03 -5.89
CA VAL A 316 1.37 19.69 -6.49
C VAL A 316 0.05 19.14 -7.06
N ASN A 317 -1.10 19.44 -6.45
CA ASN A 317 -2.40 18.97 -6.94
C ASN A 317 -2.79 19.66 -8.25
N GLN A 318 -2.48 20.95 -8.36
CA GLN A 318 -2.69 21.72 -9.57
C GLN A 318 -1.74 21.27 -10.69
N ILE A 319 -0.47 20.97 -10.36
CA ILE A 319 0.51 20.40 -11.29
C ILE A 319 0.03 19.05 -11.82
N MET A 320 -0.47 18.15 -10.97
CA MET A 320 -1.01 16.86 -11.36
C MET A 320 -2.29 16.94 -12.23
N ARG A 321 -2.99 18.07 -12.27
CA ARG A 321 -4.08 18.30 -13.22
C ARG A 321 -3.59 18.67 -14.62
N VAL A 322 -2.39 19.21 -14.72
CA VAL A 322 -1.74 19.61 -15.97
C VAL A 322 -0.86 18.50 -16.52
N LEU A 323 -0.03 17.89 -15.67
CA LEU A 323 0.88 16.82 -16.03
C LEU A 323 0.28 15.43 -15.76
N PRO A 324 0.47 14.46 -16.66
CA PRO A 324 0.04 13.07 -16.43
C PRO A 324 0.92 12.30 -15.43
N HIS A 325 2.14 12.81 -15.17
CA HIS A 325 3.13 12.16 -14.31
C HIS A 325 2.63 11.98 -12.87
N ARG A 326 2.99 10.87 -12.24
CA ARG A 326 2.67 10.50 -10.86
C ARG A 326 3.91 9.94 -10.18
N PHE A 327 3.83 9.73 -8.87
CA PHE A 327 4.88 9.01 -8.14
C PHE A 327 5.19 7.66 -8.80
N PRO A 328 6.48 7.26 -8.91
CA PRO A 328 7.68 7.98 -8.45
C PRO A 328 8.26 8.96 -9.47
N PHE A 329 7.59 9.24 -10.58
CA PHE A 329 8.14 9.94 -11.75
C PHE A 329 7.70 11.41 -11.88
N LEU A 330 7.00 11.98 -10.89
CA LEU A 330 6.68 13.41 -10.85
C LEU A 330 7.88 14.18 -10.27
N MET A 331 8.54 14.97 -11.13
CA MET A 331 9.78 15.71 -10.80
C MET A 331 9.55 17.20 -10.53
N VAL A 332 8.32 17.60 -10.16
CA VAL A 332 7.95 18.98 -9.86
C VAL A 332 6.98 19.01 -8.69
N ASP A 333 7.36 19.70 -7.59
CA ASP A 333 6.54 19.78 -6.39
C ASP A 333 5.74 21.09 -6.33
N ARG A 334 6.28 22.18 -6.91
CA ARG A 334 5.66 23.50 -6.92
C ARG A 334 6.09 24.30 -8.14
N VAL A 335 5.20 25.11 -8.69
CA VAL A 335 5.53 26.19 -9.60
C VAL A 335 5.55 27.51 -8.82
N ILE A 336 6.62 28.28 -8.93
CA ILE A 336 6.81 29.56 -8.21
C ILE A 336 6.30 30.72 -9.03
N SER A 337 6.59 30.74 -10.34
CA SER A 337 6.14 31.79 -11.24
C SER A 337 5.96 31.28 -12.64
N ILE A 338 5.02 31.90 -13.38
CA ILE A 338 4.81 31.70 -14.80
C ILE A 338 4.61 33.08 -15.43
N GLU A 339 5.47 33.44 -16.39
CA GLU A 339 5.41 34.71 -17.12
C GLU A 339 5.62 34.46 -18.61
N GLY A 340 4.55 34.49 -19.39
CA GLY A 340 4.59 34.27 -20.86
C GLY A 340 5.21 32.90 -21.22
N SER A 341 6.43 32.93 -21.74
CA SER A 341 7.22 31.74 -22.13
C SER A 341 8.17 31.23 -21.04
N HIS A 342 8.21 31.89 -19.90
CA HIS A 342 9.10 31.57 -18.79
C HIS A 342 8.36 30.96 -17.60
N ILE A 343 8.96 29.98 -16.95
CA ILE A 343 8.43 29.29 -15.76
C ILE A 343 9.56 28.92 -14.81
N VAL A 344 9.34 29.17 -13.52
CA VAL A 344 10.21 28.74 -12.44
C VAL A 344 9.45 27.78 -11.54
N ALA A 345 10.05 26.62 -11.28
CA ALA A 345 9.47 25.58 -10.46
C ALA A 345 10.48 25.02 -9.45
N GLN A 346 10.02 24.22 -8.50
CA GLN A 346 10.84 23.57 -7.48
C GLN A 346 10.55 22.09 -7.36
N LYS A 347 11.60 21.31 -7.07
CA LYS A 347 11.57 19.94 -6.59
C LYS A 347 12.38 19.85 -5.29
N ASN A 348 11.77 19.34 -4.21
CA ASN A 348 12.48 19.03 -2.98
C ASN A 348 13.15 17.67 -3.12
N ILE A 349 14.45 17.61 -2.89
CA ILE A 349 15.25 16.40 -3.03
C ILE A 349 15.32 15.71 -1.66
N SER A 350 14.35 14.81 -1.41
CA SER A 350 14.31 14.04 -0.16
C SER A 350 15.18 12.80 -0.26
N ILE A 351 15.83 12.39 0.84
CA ILE A 351 16.51 11.07 0.93
C ILE A 351 15.56 9.89 0.67
N ASN A 352 14.25 10.11 0.77
CA ASN A 352 13.22 9.10 0.52
C ASN A 352 12.89 8.91 -0.97
N GLU A 353 13.56 9.59 -1.89
CA GLU A 353 13.39 9.36 -3.31
C GLU A 353 13.95 7.98 -3.70
N PRO A 354 13.17 7.13 -4.40
CA PRO A 354 13.52 5.73 -4.67
C PRO A 354 14.85 5.55 -5.39
N TYR A 355 15.27 6.51 -6.20
CA TYR A 355 16.52 6.40 -6.95
C TYR A 355 17.78 6.46 -6.08
N PHE A 356 17.69 6.93 -4.83
CA PHE A 356 18.85 6.96 -3.92
C PHE A 356 19.23 5.58 -3.38
N GLU A 357 18.33 4.57 -3.44
CA GLU A 357 18.66 3.20 -3.07
C GLU A 357 19.77 2.63 -3.97
N GLY A 358 19.80 3.02 -5.23
CA GLY A 358 20.74 2.52 -6.23
C GLY A 358 21.77 3.54 -6.74
N HIS A 359 21.56 4.84 -6.56
CA HIS A 359 22.41 5.88 -7.19
C HIS A 359 23.01 6.87 -6.18
N PHE A 360 24.01 6.51 -5.37
CA PHE A 360 24.70 5.22 -5.22
C PHE A 360 24.61 4.78 -3.76
N PRO A 361 24.71 3.48 -3.41
CA PRO A 361 24.76 3.02 -2.04
C PRO A 361 25.83 3.76 -1.25
N ASN A 362 25.45 4.34 -0.09
CA ASN A 362 26.32 5.17 0.78
C ASN A 362 26.85 6.49 0.16
N HIS A 363 26.43 6.85 -1.04
CA HIS A 363 26.80 8.12 -1.68
C HIS A 363 25.63 8.64 -2.55
N PRO A 364 24.52 9.07 -1.91
CA PRO A 364 23.31 9.43 -2.63
C PRO A 364 23.48 10.71 -3.43
N ILE A 365 23.31 10.59 -4.75
CA ILE A 365 23.33 11.69 -5.71
C ILE A 365 22.11 11.57 -6.60
N MET A 366 21.38 12.67 -6.84
CA MET A 366 20.27 12.65 -7.80
C MET A 366 20.80 12.32 -9.20
N PRO A 367 20.25 11.30 -9.90
CA PRO A 367 20.64 11.01 -11.28
C PRO A 367 20.48 12.24 -12.18
N GLY A 368 21.53 12.60 -12.92
CA GLY A 368 21.49 13.77 -13.80
C GLY A 368 20.37 13.68 -14.85
N VAL A 369 20.02 12.46 -15.31
CA VAL A 369 18.92 12.25 -16.24
C VAL A 369 17.56 12.62 -15.64
N LEU A 370 17.38 12.55 -14.33
CA LEU A 370 16.15 12.98 -13.67
C LEU A 370 16.06 14.51 -13.51
N GLN A 371 17.20 15.22 -13.47
CA GLN A 371 17.21 16.68 -13.58
C GLN A 371 16.75 17.12 -14.99
N LEU A 372 17.17 16.39 -16.02
CA LEU A 372 16.72 16.60 -17.39
C LEU A 372 15.22 16.34 -17.54
N GLU A 373 14.70 15.28 -16.91
CA GLU A 373 13.26 15.01 -16.85
C GLU A 373 12.49 16.11 -16.14
N ALA A 374 13.03 16.65 -15.03
CA ALA A 374 12.42 17.78 -14.32
C ALA A 374 12.30 19.01 -15.23
N ILE A 375 13.35 19.35 -16.00
CA ILE A 375 13.31 20.41 -17.02
C ILE A 375 12.20 20.13 -18.06
N ALA A 376 12.09 18.89 -18.55
CA ALA A 376 11.09 18.50 -19.54
C ALA A 376 9.66 18.62 -18.99
N GLN A 377 9.42 18.19 -17.75
CA GLN A 377 8.12 18.31 -17.10
C GLN A 377 7.72 19.78 -16.88
N VAL A 378 8.62 20.63 -16.43
CA VAL A 378 8.38 22.07 -16.27
C VAL A 378 8.09 22.74 -17.62
N ALA A 379 8.84 22.40 -18.67
CA ALA A 379 8.56 22.85 -20.03
C ALA A 379 7.16 22.34 -20.53
N GLY A 380 6.80 21.11 -20.16
CA GLY A 380 5.51 20.51 -20.42
C GLY A 380 4.36 21.32 -19.82
N ILE A 381 4.49 21.84 -18.62
CA ILE A 381 3.47 22.70 -17.97
C ILE A 381 3.18 23.93 -18.84
N LEU A 382 4.22 24.60 -19.37
CA LEU A 382 4.04 25.77 -20.25
C LEU A 382 3.25 25.44 -21.53
N MET A 383 3.47 24.28 -22.11
CA MET A 383 2.76 23.88 -23.33
C MET A 383 1.34 23.39 -23.06
N LEU A 384 1.15 22.62 -21.98
CA LEU A 384 -0.13 22.02 -21.62
C LEU A 384 -1.09 23.01 -20.94
N LYS A 385 -0.58 24.15 -20.43
CA LYS A 385 -1.43 25.23 -19.84
C LYS A 385 -2.40 25.84 -20.83
N LYS A 386 -2.17 25.72 -22.15
CA LYS A 386 -3.08 26.25 -23.18
C LYS A 386 -4.32 25.37 -23.28
N ALA A 387 -5.49 26.00 -23.33
CA ALA A 387 -6.77 25.31 -23.38
C ALA A 387 -6.87 24.23 -24.48
N GLU A 388 -6.28 24.47 -25.65
CA GLU A 388 -6.22 23.55 -26.79
C GLU A 388 -5.37 22.29 -26.56
N ASN A 389 -4.55 22.28 -25.49
CA ASN A 389 -3.60 21.22 -25.18
C ASN A 389 -3.95 20.43 -23.91
N ILE A 390 -5.02 20.77 -23.23
CA ILE A 390 -5.49 20.05 -22.04
C ILE A 390 -5.80 18.60 -22.41
N GLY A 391 -5.27 17.65 -21.64
CA GLY A 391 -5.44 16.20 -21.87
C GLY A 391 -4.48 15.58 -22.88
N LYS A 392 -3.52 16.37 -23.45
CA LYS A 392 -2.46 15.83 -24.29
C LYS A 392 -1.25 15.38 -23.45
N LEU A 393 -0.40 14.58 -24.07
CA LEU A 393 0.88 14.14 -23.52
C LEU A 393 2.03 14.90 -24.18
N ALA A 394 3.06 15.24 -23.43
CA ALA A 394 4.29 15.82 -23.95
C ALA A 394 5.37 14.71 -24.04
N TYR A 395 5.63 14.19 -25.24
CA TYR A 395 6.66 13.19 -25.44
C TYR A 395 8.02 13.86 -25.63
N PHE A 396 8.99 13.39 -24.85
CA PHE A 396 10.37 13.82 -24.93
C PHE A 396 11.00 13.31 -26.23
N MET A 397 11.54 14.20 -27.08
CA MET A 397 12.08 13.83 -28.38
C MET A 397 13.59 13.92 -28.46
N ALA A 398 14.17 14.97 -27.88
CA ALA A 398 15.62 15.18 -27.94
C ALA A 398 16.10 16.06 -26.80
N ALA A 399 17.34 15.83 -26.39
CA ALA A 399 18.11 16.70 -25.52
C ALA A 399 19.41 17.10 -26.20
N GLU A 400 19.71 18.40 -26.18
CA GLU A 400 20.90 18.98 -26.78
C GLU A 400 21.62 19.84 -25.75
N ASN A 401 22.95 19.98 -25.85
CA ASN A 401 23.76 20.83 -24.97
C ASN A 401 23.61 20.54 -23.48
N VAL A 402 23.39 19.28 -23.14
CA VAL A 402 23.22 18.85 -21.74
C VAL A 402 24.53 18.94 -21.00
N LYS A 403 24.54 19.62 -19.86
CA LYS A 403 25.70 19.73 -18.97
C LYS A 403 25.29 19.56 -17.53
N TRP A 404 26.01 18.75 -16.79
CA TRP A 404 25.95 18.63 -15.34
C TRP A 404 27.22 19.21 -14.75
N ARG A 405 27.10 20.15 -13.82
CA ARG A 405 28.20 20.91 -13.23
C ARG A 405 28.51 20.54 -11.81
N LYS A 406 27.44 20.23 -11.03
CA LYS A 406 27.55 19.88 -9.62
C LYS A 406 26.56 18.75 -9.29
N PRO A 407 26.89 17.89 -8.33
CA PRO A 407 25.92 16.91 -7.83
C PRO A 407 24.77 17.60 -7.09
N VAL A 408 23.58 17.01 -7.17
CA VAL A 408 22.41 17.39 -6.37
C VAL A 408 22.21 16.30 -5.32
N LEU A 409 22.11 16.68 -4.06
CA LEU A 409 22.17 15.79 -2.90
C LEU A 409 20.82 15.77 -2.15
N PRO A 410 20.56 14.76 -1.33
CA PRO A 410 19.44 14.79 -0.40
C PRO A 410 19.51 16.01 0.53
N GLY A 411 18.39 16.72 0.66
CA GLY A 411 18.28 17.97 1.40
C GLY A 411 18.29 19.22 0.53
N ASP A 412 18.74 19.12 -0.74
CA ASP A 412 18.71 20.26 -1.65
C ASP A 412 17.27 20.60 -2.10
N VAL A 413 17.08 21.88 -2.44
CA VAL A 413 15.89 22.34 -3.17
C VAL A 413 16.32 22.68 -4.59
N LEU A 414 15.91 21.84 -5.55
CA LEU A 414 16.21 22.03 -6.95
C LEU A 414 15.25 23.08 -7.53
N THR A 415 15.75 24.26 -7.86
CA THR A 415 15.02 25.28 -8.61
C THR A 415 15.20 24.99 -10.11
N ILE A 416 14.09 24.91 -10.84
CA ILE A 416 14.06 24.55 -12.26
C ILE A 416 13.53 25.78 -13.01
N ASP A 417 14.41 26.43 -13.74
CA ASP A 417 14.18 27.65 -14.52
C ASP A 417 14.10 27.28 -16.01
N VAL A 418 12.99 27.53 -16.66
CA VAL A 418 12.74 27.10 -18.04
C VAL A 418 12.16 28.20 -18.89
N GLU A 419 12.77 28.43 -20.04
CA GLU A 419 12.32 29.34 -21.11
C GLU A 419 11.94 28.58 -22.36
N LEU A 420 10.68 28.70 -22.80
CA LEU A 420 10.20 28.12 -24.04
C LEU A 420 10.69 28.96 -25.23
N THR A 421 11.70 28.50 -25.93
CA THR A 421 12.36 29.23 -27.03
C THR A 421 11.63 29.12 -28.37
N LYS A 422 10.87 28.01 -28.58
CA LYS A 422 10.14 27.76 -29.82
C LYS A 422 8.89 26.94 -29.53
N SER A 423 7.75 27.35 -30.10
CA SER A 423 6.52 26.55 -30.10
C SER A 423 5.91 26.66 -31.49
N ARG A 424 5.87 25.56 -32.25
CA ARG A 424 5.27 25.50 -33.59
C ARG A 424 4.42 24.26 -33.75
N GLY A 425 3.10 24.46 -33.79
CA GLY A 425 2.16 23.35 -33.84
C GLY A 425 2.29 22.46 -32.61
N LYS A 426 2.55 21.16 -32.83
CA LYS A 426 2.70 20.16 -31.76
C LYS A 426 4.11 20.07 -31.16
N ILE A 427 5.12 20.78 -31.71
CA ILE A 427 6.52 20.69 -31.27
C ILE A 427 6.92 21.91 -30.46
N GLY A 428 7.55 21.69 -29.30
CA GLY A 428 8.14 22.69 -28.41
C GLY A 428 9.63 22.48 -28.23
N LYS A 429 10.39 23.59 -28.12
CA LYS A 429 11.77 23.61 -27.66
C LYS A 429 11.91 24.55 -26.48
N ALA A 430 12.60 24.11 -25.43
CA ALA A 430 12.84 24.91 -24.23
C ALA A 430 14.31 24.79 -23.79
N ILE A 431 14.87 25.88 -23.29
CA ILE A 431 16.12 25.89 -22.54
C ILE A 431 15.75 25.82 -21.07
N GLY A 432 16.33 24.86 -20.36
CA GLY A 432 16.14 24.71 -18.91
C GLY A 432 17.44 24.69 -18.15
N LYS A 433 17.41 25.24 -16.95
CA LYS A 433 18.50 25.24 -15.99
C LYS A 433 17.97 24.73 -14.65
N CYS A 434 18.78 23.91 -13.99
CA CYS A 434 18.56 23.54 -12.60
C CYS A 434 19.56 24.27 -11.71
N LEU A 435 19.07 24.82 -10.60
CA LEU A 435 19.89 25.55 -9.63
C LEU A 435 19.67 24.97 -8.23
N VAL A 436 20.73 24.96 -7.42
CA VAL A 436 20.70 24.71 -5.96
C VAL A 436 21.37 25.91 -5.30
N ASP A 437 20.70 26.53 -4.34
CA ASP A 437 21.16 27.75 -3.65
C ASP A 437 21.58 28.88 -4.60
N GLY A 438 20.91 28.98 -5.75
CA GLY A 438 21.18 29.99 -6.77
C GLY A 438 22.36 29.65 -7.72
N GLU A 439 23.08 28.55 -7.50
CA GLU A 439 24.15 28.10 -8.38
C GLU A 439 23.63 27.07 -9.41
N GLU A 440 24.01 27.25 -10.69
CA GLU A 440 23.63 26.36 -11.77
C GLU A 440 24.31 25.00 -11.61
N VAL A 441 23.47 23.92 -11.43
CA VAL A 441 23.93 22.54 -11.29
C VAL A 441 23.79 21.74 -12.59
N SER A 442 22.82 22.09 -13.44
CA SER A 442 22.69 21.51 -14.80
C SER A 442 21.96 22.45 -15.74
N GLU A 443 22.17 22.24 -17.05
CA GLU A 443 21.45 22.90 -18.14
C GLU A 443 21.18 21.94 -19.30
N ALA A 444 20.10 22.20 -20.04
CA ALA A 444 19.77 21.47 -21.25
C ALA A 444 18.85 22.26 -22.19
N LEU A 445 18.98 22.00 -23.49
CA LEU A 445 17.95 22.32 -24.49
C LEU A 445 17.12 21.06 -24.75
N VAL A 446 15.82 21.11 -24.43
CA VAL A 446 14.90 19.99 -24.61
C VAL A 446 13.93 20.23 -25.76
N THR A 447 13.64 19.19 -26.51
CA THR A 447 12.63 19.18 -27.58
C THR A 447 11.58 18.16 -27.24
N PHE A 448 10.30 18.51 -27.34
CA PHE A 448 9.18 17.64 -27.06
C PHE A 448 8.04 17.83 -28.04
N MET A 449 7.18 16.83 -28.17
CA MET A 449 6.03 16.83 -29.05
C MET A 449 4.75 16.54 -28.26
N LEU A 450 3.72 17.34 -28.50
CA LEU A 450 2.39 17.06 -27.96
C LEU A 450 1.70 16.01 -28.80
N VAL A 451 1.20 14.96 -28.14
CA VAL A 451 0.38 13.91 -28.72
C VAL A 451 -0.95 13.83 -28.00
N ASP A 452 -1.99 13.45 -28.71
CA ASP A 452 -3.28 13.19 -28.11
C ASP A 452 -3.14 11.91 -27.24
N ALA A 453 -3.61 11.93 -25.99
CA ALA A 453 -3.68 10.73 -25.20
C ALA A 453 -4.63 9.76 -25.93
N GLN A 454 -4.12 8.67 -26.44
CA GLN A 454 -4.97 7.60 -26.99
C GLN A 454 -5.70 6.97 -25.84
N ASP A 455 -7.01 6.79 -26.04
CA ASP A 455 -7.95 6.12 -25.15
C ASP A 455 -7.51 4.70 -24.78
#